data_ef53a32423bd6699a119a800e962311d
#
_entry.id   ef53a32423bd6699a119a800e962311d
#
_cell.length_a   1.000
_cell.length_b   1.000
_cell.length_c   1.000
_cell.angle_alpha   90.00
_cell.angle_beta   90.00
_cell.angle_gamma   90.00
#
_symmetry.space_group_name_H-M   'P 1'
#
loop_
_entity.id
_entity.type
_entity.pdbx_description
1 polymer ?
#
loop_
_entity_poly.entity_id
_entity_poly.type
_entity_poly.pdbx_seq_one_letter_code
_entity_poly.pdbx_strand_id
1 'polypeptide(L)'
;MPVRINAVRFTAYMISVKKSGVSPWKWWADVKPEKADELYINLPKDGYTEDEPSVQYRGIFLNDEYNLNQWSTSMGDGNMNKETYEKIYELILRLKANTLWPAMHQYSNAFHLDAENAVLADKYGIVMGSSHAEPLLRNNLGELYPYQQQWLADHPDKKLYINTKDDSGRSVSYMWTDHDSDGNAVDNKEFLADYWRDSVKTNGSYENIYTLGMRGVHDGSFSTNMDTTTALNEIIATQRKILEEELCTDGRKIEDIPQIFIPYKDVQAIYNTGALKIPDDVTIMWTDDNYGYVRQNADDSERARAGKTGIYYHISYYGYPTSYLWLSSTQPGLIREELKKSYDMGANKVWILNVGDLKPAEKEIEYFADLAKNVWSTSNTEISSIYEQNAKRDFNMNETDAKEYADIMDKYYEIANAKRPEFLRTGDFSMTAYGDEGERYINEYKDICARAEKLYEKLPTDKQASFFELALYPIRTATNMAIDYVQTDRANLYVSQNRGAAANKYAEEADNAVKQINTDMAYYNSMLDGKWNNIMNNNPSKLQGCDAHITTELNAPKVSSLDYTELAVMTDSQIDYSDNPTMTVSTYDTYDKFIDVINKGYGGLDYEITSDSN
;
A
#
# COMPACT_ATOMS: atom_id res chain seq x y z
N MET A 1 -0.06 25.93 -29.39
CA MET A 1 0.16 25.81 -27.93
C MET A 1 1.65 25.76 -27.72
N PRO A 2 2.24 26.49 -26.80
CA PRO A 2 3.65 26.29 -26.47
C PRO A 2 3.82 24.86 -25.99
N VAL A 3 4.77 24.13 -26.57
CA VAL A 3 5.20 22.83 -26.05
C VAL A 3 5.72 23.09 -24.64
N ARG A 4 4.98 22.68 -23.60
CA ARG A 4 5.42 22.88 -22.23
C ARG A 4 6.72 22.09 -22.02
N ILE A 5 7.67 22.70 -21.33
CA ILE A 5 8.96 22.06 -20.97
C ILE A 5 8.72 20.68 -20.33
N ASN A 6 7.59 20.51 -19.66
CA ASN A 6 7.11 19.29 -19.03
C ASN A 6 6.95 18.11 -20.02
N ALA A 7 6.44 18.35 -21.23
CA ALA A 7 6.32 17.32 -22.26
C ALA A 7 7.68 16.76 -22.69
N VAL A 8 8.72 17.59 -22.69
CA VAL A 8 10.09 17.17 -23.05
C VAL A 8 10.67 16.26 -21.98
N ARG A 9 10.49 16.56 -20.69
CA ARG A 9 10.98 15.72 -19.59
C ARG A 9 10.27 14.37 -19.55
N PHE A 10 8.96 14.37 -19.61
CA PHE A 10 8.16 13.15 -19.67
C PHE A 10 8.63 12.25 -20.82
N THR A 11 8.79 12.82 -22.03
CA THR A 11 9.27 12.09 -23.19
C THR A 11 10.69 11.53 -22.98
N ALA A 12 11.59 12.30 -22.36
CA ALA A 12 12.96 11.84 -22.11
C ALA A 12 13.00 10.65 -21.13
N TYR A 13 12.26 10.70 -20.04
CA TYR A 13 12.18 9.57 -19.10
C TYR A 13 11.52 8.34 -19.73
N MET A 14 10.46 8.53 -20.49
CA MET A 14 9.78 7.46 -21.19
C MET A 14 10.69 6.77 -22.23
N ILE A 15 11.47 7.55 -23.02
CA ILE A 15 12.45 7.00 -23.96
C ILE A 15 13.53 6.23 -23.20
N SER A 16 14.03 6.76 -22.09
CA SER A 16 15.02 6.08 -21.24
C SER A 16 14.52 4.69 -20.78
N VAL A 17 13.29 4.59 -20.31
CA VAL A 17 12.72 3.31 -19.86
C VAL A 17 12.43 2.39 -21.05
N LYS A 18 11.69 2.86 -22.06
CA LYS A 18 11.20 1.99 -23.16
C LYS A 18 12.25 1.62 -24.21
N LYS A 19 13.17 2.54 -24.52
CA LYS A 19 14.12 2.38 -25.63
C LYS A 19 15.53 2.04 -25.16
N SER A 20 15.91 2.48 -23.96
CA SER A 20 17.25 2.23 -23.42
C SER A 20 17.27 1.16 -22.34
N GLY A 21 16.13 0.58 -21.98
CA GLY A 21 16.02 -0.50 -20.98
C GLY A 21 16.36 -0.06 -19.54
N VAL A 22 16.37 1.23 -19.26
CA VAL A 22 16.65 1.72 -17.91
C VAL A 22 15.43 1.46 -17.04
N SER A 23 15.58 0.68 -15.97
CA SER A 23 14.50 0.39 -15.02
C SER A 23 13.92 1.67 -14.41
N PRO A 24 12.60 1.77 -14.22
CA PRO A 24 12.03 2.85 -13.42
C PRO A 24 12.57 2.84 -11.99
N TRP A 25 12.96 1.69 -11.49
CA TRP A 25 13.49 1.44 -10.14
C TRP A 25 14.99 1.67 -10.01
N LYS A 26 15.61 2.30 -11.01
CA LYS A 26 17.05 2.63 -11.00
C LYS A 26 17.51 3.23 -9.68
N TRP A 27 16.74 4.13 -9.11
CA TRP A 27 17.08 4.81 -7.86
C TRP A 27 16.41 4.15 -6.64
N TRP A 28 15.09 3.88 -6.73
CA TRP A 28 14.27 3.41 -5.61
C TRP A 28 14.46 1.92 -5.26
N ALA A 29 15.05 1.12 -6.12
CA ALA A 29 15.45 -0.26 -5.82
C ALA A 29 16.81 -0.61 -6.42
N ASP A 30 17.70 0.36 -6.56
CA ASP A 30 19.12 0.19 -6.90
C ASP A 30 19.39 -0.63 -8.16
N VAL A 31 18.43 -0.66 -9.09
CA VAL A 31 18.59 -1.36 -10.36
C VAL A 31 19.59 -0.62 -11.23
N LYS A 32 20.82 -1.13 -11.28
CA LYS A 32 21.88 -0.55 -12.10
C LYS A 32 21.61 -0.82 -13.57
N PRO A 33 21.52 0.24 -14.42
CA PRO A 33 21.40 0.06 -15.85
C PRO A 33 22.70 -0.51 -16.43
N GLU A 34 22.56 -1.33 -17.47
CA GLU A 34 23.72 -1.76 -18.27
C GLU A 34 24.33 -0.56 -18.97
N LYS A 35 25.66 -0.46 -18.95
CA LYS A 35 26.41 0.57 -19.67
C LYS A 35 26.77 0.04 -21.05
N ALA A 36 26.43 0.80 -22.07
CA ALA A 36 26.90 0.58 -23.43
C ALA A 36 27.83 1.73 -23.84
N ASP A 37 28.88 1.42 -24.58
CA ASP A 37 29.80 2.44 -25.11
C ASP A 37 29.07 3.36 -26.10
N GLU A 38 28.10 2.80 -26.83
CA GLU A 38 27.25 3.53 -27.76
C GLU A 38 25.80 3.08 -27.62
N LEU A 39 24.88 4.04 -27.67
CA LEU A 39 23.44 3.77 -27.63
C LEU A 39 22.79 4.21 -28.95
N TYR A 40 22.24 3.27 -29.67
CA TYR A 40 21.50 3.53 -30.89
C TYR A 40 19.99 3.46 -30.63
N ILE A 41 19.31 4.58 -30.78
CA ILE A 41 17.85 4.65 -30.69
C ILE A 41 17.30 4.84 -32.10
N ASN A 42 16.62 3.82 -32.61
CA ASN A 42 15.94 3.91 -33.89
C ASN A 42 14.59 4.63 -33.72
N LEU A 43 14.52 5.87 -34.17
CA LEU A 43 13.29 6.64 -34.21
C LEU A 43 12.76 6.66 -35.66
N PRO A 44 11.45 6.55 -35.89
CA PRO A 44 10.84 6.73 -37.20
C PRO A 44 11.18 8.10 -37.78
N LYS A 45 11.36 8.18 -39.11
CA LYS A 45 11.68 9.47 -39.79
C LYS A 45 10.63 10.56 -39.58
N ASP A 46 9.37 10.14 -39.42
CA ASP A 46 8.22 11.03 -39.24
C ASP A 46 7.95 11.36 -37.75
N GLY A 47 8.92 11.05 -36.88
CA GLY A 47 8.81 11.24 -35.42
C GLY A 47 8.26 10.01 -34.71
N TYR A 48 8.25 10.07 -33.38
CA TYR A 48 7.73 9.03 -32.50
C TYR A 48 6.50 9.56 -31.78
N THR A 49 5.38 8.87 -31.96
CA THR A 49 4.12 9.16 -31.26
C THR A 49 3.72 7.94 -30.46
N GLU A 50 3.13 8.14 -29.31
CA GLU A 50 2.48 7.11 -28.52
C GLU A 50 0.98 7.38 -28.43
N ASP A 51 0.22 6.31 -28.26
CA ASP A 51 -1.21 6.42 -27.98
C ASP A 51 -1.45 7.20 -26.67
N GLU A 52 -2.56 7.90 -26.62
CA GLU A 52 -3.01 8.55 -25.40
C GLU A 52 -3.11 7.51 -24.27
N PRO A 53 -2.76 7.89 -23.03
CA PRO A 53 -2.97 7.00 -21.90
C PRO A 53 -4.44 6.63 -21.75
N SER A 54 -4.71 5.40 -21.35
CA SER A 54 -6.07 4.92 -21.05
C SER A 54 -6.73 5.71 -19.92
N VAL A 55 -5.93 6.20 -18.98
CA VAL A 55 -6.38 7.02 -17.85
C VAL A 55 -5.68 8.38 -17.91
N GLN A 56 -6.44 9.47 -17.87
CA GLN A 56 -5.90 10.81 -18.04
C GLN A 56 -4.97 11.22 -16.91
N TYR A 57 -5.44 11.15 -15.67
CA TYR A 57 -4.67 11.43 -14.46
C TYR A 57 -4.40 10.09 -13.75
N ARG A 58 -3.15 9.74 -13.60
CA ARG A 58 -2.72 8.46 -13.03
C ARG A 58 -1.52 8.68 -12.13
N GLY A 59 -1.62 8.21 -10.91
CA GLY A 59 -0.59 8.52 -9.93
C GLY A 59 -0.71 7.72 -8.66
N ILE A 60 0.03 8.16 -7.67
CA ILE A 60 0.13 7.53 -6.36
C ILE A 60 -0.28 8.48 -5.25
N PHE A 61 -0.66 7.91 -4.13
CA PHE A 61 -0.86 8.59 -2.87
C PHE A 61 0.09 8.05 -1.81
N LEU A 62 0.89 8.93 -1.24
CA LEU A 62 1.77 8.64 -0.10
C LEU A 62 0.93 8.81 1.17
N ASN A 63 0.32 7.73 1.65
CA ASN A 63 -0.68 7.83 2.70
C ASN A 63 -0.16 7.55 4.10
N ASP A 64 0.81 6.67 4.25
CA ASP A 64 1.26 6.28 5.59
C ASP A 64 2.59 6.87 5.98
N GLU A 65 3.42 7.08 5.05
CA GLU A 65 4.69 7.78 4.98
C GLU A 65 5.55 7.82 6.27
N TYR A 66 5.24 7.00 7.29
CA TYR A 66 6.03 6.98 8.51
C TYR A 66 7.45 6.48 8.26
N ASN A 67 7.58 5.31 7.63
CA ASN A 67 8.88 4.76 7.31
C ASN A 67 9.61 5.62 6.27
N LEU A 68 8.89 6.11 5.27
CA LEU A 68 9.42 7.03 4.26
C LEU A 68 9.95 8.31 4.90
N ASN A 69 9.23 8.87 5.88
CA ASN A 69 9.67 10.05 6.62
C ASN A 69 10.89 9.75 7.51
N GLN A 70 10.93 8.60 8.20
CA GLN A 70 12.09 8.19 9.00
C GLN A 70 13.33 7.99 8.12
N TRP A 71 13.15 7.43 6.94
CA TRP A 71 14.21 7.31 5.94
C TRP A 71 14.69 8.69 5.48
N SER A 72 13.79 9.59 5.07
CA SER A 72 14.13 10.96 4.65
C SER A 72 14.93 11.70 5.74
N THR A 73 14.49 11.60 7.00
CA THR A 73 15.19 12.16 8.15
C THR A 73 16.60 11.57 8.30
N SER A 74 16.76 10.25 8.11
CA SER A 74 18.05 9.57 8.23
C SER A 74 19.05 9.96 7.14
N MET A 75 18.55 10.43 5.99
CA MET A 75 19.39 10.95 4.89
C MET A 75 19.94 12.36 5.15
N GLY A 76 19.57 12.96 6.29
CA GLY A 76 20.05 14.28 6.69
C GLY A 76 19.16 15.44 6.23
N ASP A 77 18.06 15.15 5.56
CA ASP A 77 17.17 16.15 4.97
C ASP A 77 16.08 16.63 5.95
N GLY A 78 15.99 16.03 7.15
CA GLY A 78 14.88 16.23 8.09
C GLY A 78 13.61 15.51 7.64
N ASN A 79 12.44 16.02 7.99
CA ASN A 79 11.18 15.46 7.51
C ASN A 79 11.08 15.56 5.98
N MET A 80 10.14 14.84 5.37
CA MET A 80 9.93 14.85 3.92
C MET A 80 9.91 16.28 3.36
N ASN A 81 10.73 16.50 2.36
CA ASN A 81 10.99 17.81 1.78
C ASN A 81 11.17 17.71 0.26
N LYS A 82 11.57 18.81 -0.38
CA LYS A 82 11.75 18.88 -1.83
C LYS A 82 12.76 17.85 -2.37
N GLU A 83 13.82 17.51 -1.64
CA GLU A 83 14.83 16.53 -2.06
C GLU A 83 14.24 15.11 -2.14
N THR A 84 13.37 14.77 -1.20
CA THR A 84 12.61 13.51 -1.22
C THR A 84 11.57 13.52 -2.33
N TYR A 85 10.78 14.61 -2.44
CA TYR A 85 9.76 14.73 -3.48
C TYR A 85 10.35 14.75 -4.89
N GLU A 86 11.54 15.32 -5.10
CA GLU A 86 12.20 15.29 -6.41
C GLU A 86 12.46 13.87 -6.90
N LYS A 87 12.90 12.99 -6.01
CA LYS A 87 13.12 11.56 -6.33
C LYS A 87 11.80 10.85 -6.64
N ILE A 88 10.72 11.24 -5.96
CA ILE A 88 9.37 10.69 -6.21
C ILE A 88 8.82 11.19 -7.55
N TYR A 89 9.00 12.47 -7.89
CA TYR A 89 8.58 13.01 -9.19
C TYR A 89 9.31 12.32 -10.35
N GLU A 90 10.62 12.10 -10.23
CA GLU A 90 11.35 11.32 -11.22
C GLU A 90 10.79 9.91 -11.38
N LEU A 91 10.47 9.21 -10.27
CA LEU A 91 9.86 7.88 -10.31
C LEU A 91 8.51 7.91 -11.02
N ILE A 92 7.64 8.84 -10.69
CA ILE A 92 6.32 9.01 -11.32
C ILE A 92 6.46 9.13 -12.84
N LEU A 93 7.39 9.96 -13.31
CA LEU A 93 7.62 10.14 -14.74
C LEU A 93 8.20 8.88 -15.40
N ARG A 94 9.10 8.16 -14.73
CA ARG A 94 9.63 6.87 -15.20
C ARG A 94 8.56 5.79 -15.30
N LEU A 95 7.61 5.79 -14.39
CA LEU A 95 6.42 4.93 -14.39
C LEU A 95 5.34 5.39 -15.39
N LYS A 96 5.58 6.44 -16.16
CA LYS A 96 4.59 7.00 -17.13
C LYS A 96 3.33 7.54 -16.45
N ALA A 97 3.38 7.79 -15.15
CA ALA A 97 2.35 8.47 -14.38
C ALA A 97 2.55 10.00 -14.42
N ASN A 98 1.62 10.76 -13.88
CA ASN A 98 1.64 12.24 -13.95
C ASN A 98 1.02 12.93 -12.73
N THR A 99 0.56 12.19 -11.72
CA THR A 99 -0.20 12.75 -10.60
C THR A 99 0.37 12.27 -9.28
N LEU A 100 0.38 13.15 -8.28
CA LEU A 100 0.76 12.82 -6.91
C LEU A 100 -0.24 13.41 -5.92
N TRP A 101 -0.69 12.58 -4.97
CA TRP A 101 -1.21 13.02 -3.69
C TRP A 101 -0.09 12.88 -2.66
N PRO A 102 0.33 14.00 -2.05
CA PRO A 102 1.49 14.01 -1.16
C PRO A 102 1.18 13.41 0.20
N ALA A 103 2.23 13.23 1.00
CA ALA A 103 2.16 12.87 2.41
C ALA A 103 1.27 13.86 3.20
N MET A 104 0.45 13.31 4.12
CA MET A 104 -0.57 14.09 4.81
C MET A 104 -0.40 14.14 6.33
N HIS A 105 0.36 13.22 6.93
CA HIS A 105 0.47 13.13 8.38
C HIS A 105 1.36 14.22 8.97
N GLN A 106 1.08 14.58 10.22
CA GLN A 106 1.77 15.68 10.89
C GLN A 106 3.27 15.45 11.07
N TYR A 107 3.71 14.20 11.24
CA TYR A 107 5.12 13.86 11.43
C TYR A 107 5.96 13.96 10.16
N SER A 108 5.33 13.94 8.98
CA SER A 108 6.03 14.04 7.70
C SER A 108 6.12 15.47 7.13
N ASN A 109 5.59 16.45 7.80
CA ASN A 109 5.28 17.80 7.35
C ASN A 109 4.18 17.86 6.28
N ALA A 110 3.29 18.82 6.41
CA ALA A 110 2.31 19.07 5.36
C ALA A 110 3.02 19.64 4.13
N PHE A 111 2.65 19.12 2.96
CA PHE A 111 3.32 19.38 1.69
C PHE A 111 3.47 20.89 1.37
N HIS A 112 2.42 21.68 1.60
CA HIS A 112 2.38 23.10 1.27
C HIS A 112 3.01 24.02 2.33
N LEU A 113 3.52 23.47 3.45
CA LEU A 113 4.33 24.25 4.39
C LEU A 113 5.70 24.63 3.77
N ASP A 114 6.20 23.86 2.80
CA ASP A 114 7.33 24.23 1.99
C ASP A 114 6.87 24.54 0.56
N ALA A 115 6.83 25.84 0.22
CA ALA A 115 6.40 26.29 -1.10
C ALA A 115 7.28 25.73 -2.25
N GLU A 116 8.54 25.36 -1.98
CA GLU A 116 9.43 24.79 -3.00
C GLU A 116 8.97 23.41 -3.47
N ASN A 117 8.20 22.67 -2.67
CA ASN A 117 7.61 21.40 -3.07
C ASN A 117 6.68 21.55 -4.28
N ALA A 118 5.78 22.54 -4.25
CA ALA A 118 4.85 22.83 -5.34
C ALA A 118 5.56 23.40 -6.58
N VAL A 119 6.52 24.31 -6.38
CA VAL A 119 7.38 24.83 -7.46
C VAL A 119 8.11 23.70 -8.18
N LEU A 120 8.63 22.75 -7.45
CA LEU A 120 9.35 21.61 -8.00
C LEU A 120 8.40 20.64 -8.73
N ALA A 121 7.22 20.39 -8.19
CA ALA A 121 6.18 19.59 -8.84
C ALA A 121 5.82 20.19 -10.22
N ASP A 122 5.56 21.48 -10.28
CA ASP A 122 5.28 22.19 -11.54
C ASP A 122 6.45 22.07 -12.53
N LYS A 123 7.68 22.26 -12.04
CA LYS A 123 8.90 22.10 -12.86
C LYS A 123 9.03 20.69 -13.45
N TYR A 124 8.58 19.65 -12.77
CA TYR A 124 8.54 18.27 -13.26
C TYR A 124 7.30 17.97 -14.09
N GLY A 125 6.27 18.82 -14.05
CA GLY A 125 5.00 18.62 -14.72
C GLY A 125 4.11 17.58 -14.03
N ILE A 126 4.25 17.49 -12.72
CA ILE A 126 3.40 16.64 -11.88
C ILE A 126 2.15 17.44 -11.51
N VAL A 127 1.00 16.84 -11.77
CA VAL A 127 -0.30 17.36 -11.33
C VAL A 127 -0.49 17.00 -9.87
N MET A 128 -0.60 18.00 -9.00
CA MET A 128 -0.83 17.77 -7.60
C MET A 128 -2.31 17.59 -7.30
N GLY A 129 -2.63 16.71 -6.37
CA GLY A 129 -3.97 16.52 -5.85
C GLY A 129 -3.91 16.26 -4.36
N SER A 130 -5.05 15.95 -3.77
CA SER A 130 -5.14 15.60 -2.35
C SER A 130 -6.26 14.58 -2.11
N SER A 131 -6.19 13.92 -0.97
CA SER A 131 -7.17 12.91 -0.57
C SER A 131 -8.53 13.53 -0.18
N HIS A 132 -9.50 12.66 0.08
CA HIS A 132 -10.82 13.03 0.62
C HIS A 132 -10.73 13.72 2.01
N ALA A 133 -9.61 13.59 2.70
CA ALA A 133 -9.37 14.24 3.98
C ALA A 133 -8.84 15.69 3.85
N GLU A 134 -8.34 16.07 2.67
CA GLU A 134 -7.63 17.33 2.43
C GLU A 134 -8.27 18.14 1.30
N PRO A 135 -9.48 18.68 1.51
CA PRO A 135 -10.17 19.44 0.48
C PRO A 135 -9.38 20.68 0.05
N LEU A 136 -9.44 20.97 -1.26
CA LEU A 136 -8.76 22.11 -1.90
C LEU A 136 -7.26 22.18 -1.58
N LEU A 137 -6.58 21.02 -1.52
CA LEU A 137 -5.15 20.89 -1.22
C LEU A 137 -4.75 21.35 0.19
N ARG A 138 -5.68 21.42 1.13
CA ARG A 138 -5.41 21.95 2.45
C ARG A 138 -5.30 20.84 3.49
N ASN A 139 -4.12 20.68 4.06
CA ASN A 139 -3.84 19.66 5.06
C ASN A 139 -4.51 20.01 6.41
N ASN A 140 -5.29 19.09 6.97
CA ASN A 140 -6.02 19.33 8.22
C ASN A 140 -5.26 18.94 9.50
N LEU A 141 -3.98 18.60 9.39
CA LEU A 141 -3.10 18.24 10.51
C LEU A 141 -2.01 19.30 10.73
N GLY A 142 -1.03 19.37 9.85
CA GLY A 142 0.13 20.25 10.03
C GLY A 142 -0.18 21.74 9.85
N GLU A 143 -1.08 22.08 8.92
CA GLU A 143 -1.40 23.46 8.55
C GLU A 143 -2.52 24.09 9.38
N LEU A 144 -3.47 23.29 9.86
CA LEU A 144 -4.72 23.78 10.46
C LEU A 144 -4.48 24.63 11.72
N TYR A 145 -3.71 24.10 12.68
CA TYR A 145 -3.50 24.81 13.96
C TYR A 145 -2.78 26.14 13.79
N PRO A 146 -1.65 26.25 13.07
CA PRO A 146 -0.99 27.55 12.88
C PRO A 146 -1.86 28.54 12.13
N TYR A 147 -2.62 28.10 11.12
CA TYR A 147 -3.57 28.95 10.42
C TYR A 147 -4.68 29.45 11.35
N GLN A 148 -5.27 28.59 12.18
CA GLN A 148 -6.28 28.97 13.16
C GLN A 148 -5.78 30.05 14.12
N GLN A 149 -4.56 29.93 14.62
CA GLN A 149 -3.99 30.93 15.54
C GLN A 149 -3.83 32.31 14.86
N GLN A 150 -3.35 32.30 13.60
CA GLN A 150 -3.21 33.54 12.85
C GLN A 150 -4.58 34.14 12.51
N TRP A 151 -5.54 33.33 12.05
CA TRP A 151 -6.88 33.80 11.72
C TRP A 151 -7.59 34.45 12.91
N LEU A 152 -7.52 33.85 14.10
CA LEU A 152 -8.07 34.44 15.32
C LEU A 152 -7.36 35.75 15.74
N ALA A 153 -6.07 35.87 15.49
CA ALA A 153 -5.33 37.12 15.74
C ALA A 153 -5.77 38.24 14.78
N ASP A 154 -6.06 37.90 13.54
CA ASP A 154 -6.51 38.86 12.52
C ASP A 154 -8.01 39.22 12.65
N HIS A 155 -8.79 38.34 13.32
CA HIS A 155 -10.23 38.50 13.54
C HIS A 155 -10.61 38.42 15.02
N PRO A 156 -10.24 39.44 15.85
CA PRO A 156 -10.39 39.39 17.32
C PRO A 156 -11.85 39.40 17.81
N ASP A 157 -12.79 39.74 16.94
CA ASP A 157 -14.24 39.75 17.21
C ASP A 157 -14.93 38.43 16.85
N LYS A 158 -14.23 37.50 16.16
CA LYS A 158 -14.76 36.22 15.72
C LYS A 158 -14.58 35.14 16.78
N LYS A 159 -15.47 34.13 16.73
CA LYS A 159 -15.48 33.01 17.69
C LYS A 159 -15.51 31.70 16.94
N LEU A 160 -14.64 30.78 17.33
CA LEU A 160 -14.61 29.43 16.81
C LEU A 160 -15.11 28.39 17.83
N TYR A 161 -15.93 27.48 17.37
CA TYR A 161 -16.25 26.26 18.10
C TYR A 161 -15.10 25.27 17.95
N ILE A 162 -14.36 25.07 19.03
CA ILE A 162 -13.25 24.09 19.09
C ILE A 162 -13.87 22.72 19.34
N ASN A 163 -13.88 21.88 18.34
CA ASN A 163 -14.61 20.61 18.36
C ASN A 163 -13.74 19.36 18.45
N THR A 164 -12.42 19.51 18.23
CA THR A 164 -11.53 18.34 18.16
C THR A 164 -10.09 18.70 18.54
N LYS A 165 -9.22 17.71 18.47
CA LYS A 165 -7.77 17.89 18.62
C LYS A 165 -7.05 17.31 17.41
N ASP A 166 -5.92 17.90 17.07
CA ASP A 166 -4.98 17.32 16.10
C ASP A 166 -4.12 16.23 16.76
N ASP A 167 -3.26 15.59 15.95
CA ASP A 167 -2.38 14.49 16.41
C ASP A 167 -1.36 14.91 17.47
N SER A 168 -1.06 16.21 17.59
CA SER A 168 -0.24 16.76 18.68
C SER A 168 -1.04 17.08 19.93
N GLY A 169 -2.35 16.79 19.95
CA GLY A 169 -3.24 17.10 21.06
C GLY A 169 -3.64 18.56 21.16
N ARG A 170 -3.33 19.40 20.15
CA ARG A 170 -3.70 20.82 20.10
C ARG A 170 -5.17 20.97 19.75
N SER A 171 -5.86 21.89 20.41
CA SER A 171 -7.29 22.13 20.20
C SER A 171 -7.54 22.88 18.90
N VAL A 172 -8.32 22.30 17.99
CA VAL A 172 -8.62 22.86 16.67
C VAL A 172 -10.12 22.90 16.38
N SER A 173 -10.49 23.84 15.50
CA SER A 173 -11.83 23.97 14.93
C SER A 173 -11.82 23.36 13.52
N TYR A 174 -12.48 22.19 13.38
CA TYR A 174 -12.63 21.55 12.08
C TYR A 174 -14.03 20.92 11.96
N MET A 175 -15.03 21.79 11.94
CA MET A 175 -16.44 21.42 11.82
C MET A 175 -17.19 22.51 11.04
N TRP A 176 -17.92 22.10 10.01
CA TRP A 176 -18.80 23.01 9.27
C TRP A 176 -20.08 23.26 10.07
N THR A 177 -20.14 24.40 10.75
CA THR A 177 -21.26 24.79 11.61
C THR A 177 -21.34 26.30 11.76
N ASP A 178 -22.50 26.84 12.09
CA ASP A 178 -22.76 28.24 12.46
C ASP A 178 -23.12 28.41 13.93
N HIS A 179 -23.14 27.31 14.71
CA HIS A 179 -23.41 27.32 16.15
C HIS A 179 -22.59 26.26 16.88
N ASP A 180 -22.32 26.49 18.16
CA ASP A 180 -21.70 25.51 19.05
C ASP A 180 -22.75 24.48 19.57
N SER A 181 -22.32 23.59 20.47
CA SER A 181 -23.20 22.57 21.08
C SER A 181 -24.31 23.18 21.95
N ASP A 182 -24.16 24.40 22.40
CA ASP A 182 -25.13 25.13 23.25
C ASP A 182 -26.05 26.05 22.43
N GLY A 183 -25.86 26.08 21.10
CA GLY A 183 -26.64 26.89 20.17
C GLY A 183 -26.16 28.35 20.05
N ASN A 184 -24.96 28.70 20.58
CA ASN A 184 -24.39 30.02 20.38
C ASN A 184 -23.77 30.15 18.99
N ALA A 185 -23.92 31.33 18.38
CA ALA A 185 -23.36 31.60 17.06
C ALA A 185 -21.82 31.54 17.07
N VAL A 186 -21.26 30.91 16.02
CA VAL A 186 -19.81 30.79 15.78
C VAL A 186 -19.48 31.03 14.32
N ASP A 187 -18.21 31.30 14.03
CA ASP A 187 -17.73 31.70 12.70
C ASP A 187 -16.97 30.56 11.97
N ASN A 188 -17.23 29.32 12.31
CA ASN A 188 -16.51 28.17 11.76
C ASN A 188 -16.63 28.04 10.23
N LYS A 189 -17.80 28.37 9.66
CA LYS A 189 -18.01 28.35 8.19
C LYS A 189 -17.10 29.36 7.48
N GLU A 190 -16.99 30.58 8.01
CA GLU A 190 -16.12 31.63 7.48
C GLU A 190 -14.66 31.23 7.62
N PHE A 191 -14.25 30.78 8.79
CA PHE A 191 -12.89 30.29 9.04
C PHE A 191 -12.47 29.18 8.06
N LEU A 192 -13.30 28.16 7.85
CA LEU A 192 -12.99 27.06 6.94
C LEU A 192 -12.99 27.52 5.47
N ALA A 193 -13.90 28.42 5.08
CA ALA A 193 -13.90 28.99 3.75
C ALA A 193 -12.60 29.78 3.47
N ASP A 194 -12.16 30.60 4.42
CA ASP A 194 -10.90 31.34 4.33
C ASP A 194 -9.68 30.40 4.31
N TYR A 195 -9.71 29.33 5.11
CA TYR A 195 -8.68 28.30 5.16
C TYR A 195 -8.49 27.64 3.79
N TRP A 196 -9.56 27.27 3.13
CA TRP A 196 -9.51 26.69 1.77
C TRP A 196 -9.14 27.73 0.71
N ARG A 197 -9.66 28.94 0.80
CA ARG A 197 -9.37 30.05 -0.13
C ARG A 197 -7.89 30.41 -0.13
N ASP A 198 -7.26 30.44 1.01
CA ASP A 198 -5.82 30.72 1.14
C ASP A 198 -4.98 29.69 0.39
N SER A 199 -5.31 28.41 0.47
CA SER A 199 -4.65 27.37 -0.32
C SER A 199 -4.83 27.56 -1.82
N VAL A 200 -6.06 27.84 -2.27
CA VAL A 200 -6.34 28.06 -3.69
C VAL A 200 -5.60 29.26 -4.25
N LYS A 201 -5.53 30.36 -3.49
CA LYS A 201 -4.73 31.56 -3.87
C LYS A 201 -3.25 31.25 -3.99
N THR A 202 -2.71 30.49 -3.04
CA THR A 202 -1.28 30.17 -2.99
C THR A 202 -0.88 29.22 -4.13
N ASN A 203 -1.71 28.19 -4.39
CA ASN A 203 -1.36 27.09 -5.28
C ASN A 203 -2.04 27.16 -6.67
N GLY A 204 -2.94 28.10 -6.90
CA GLY A 204 -3.79 28.15 -8.09
C GLY A 204 -3.06 28.41 -9.41
N SER A 205 -1.80 28.84 -9.38
CA SER A 205 -0.96 29.01 -10.57
C SER A 205 -0.38 27.71 -11.12
N TYR A 206 -0.42 26.62 -10.34
CA TYR A 206 0.10 25.31 -10.71
C TYR A 206 -1.00 24.39 -11.27
N GLU A 207 -0.60 23.29 -11.90
CA GLU A 207 -1.55 22.26 -12.37
C GLU A 207 -1.99 21.39 -11.21
N ASN A 208 -3.26 21.50 -10.81
CA ASN A 208 -3.84 20.80 -9.68
C ASN A 208 -5.15 20.11 -10.02
N ILE A 209 -5.50 19.10 -9.24
CA ILE A 209 -6.83 18.51 -9.13
C ILE A 209 -7.36 18.83 -7.74
N TYR A 210 -8.49 19.51 -7.66
CA TYR A 210 -9.04 19.95 -6.38
C TYR A 210 -10.08 18.96 -5.85
N THR A 211 -9.85 18.45 -4.65
CA THR A 211 -10.79 17.60 -3.95
C THR A 211 -11.87 18.43 -3.28
N LEU A 212 -13.13 18.08 -3.52
CA LEU A 212 -14.30 18.66 -2.87
C LEU A 212 -14.85 17.76 -1.78
N GLY A 213 -15.55 18.37 -0.83
CA GLY A 213 -16.12 17.69 0.33
C GLY A 213 -15.33 17.97 1.60
N MET A 214 -15.58 17.20 2.63
CA MET A 214 -14.91 17.32 3.93
C MET A 214 -15.06 16.02 4.71
N ARG A 215 -14.03 15.67 5.49
CA ARG A 215 -14.08 14.65 6.54
C ARG A 215 -13.59 15.25 7.86
N GLY A 216 -13.53 14.48 8.93
CA GLY A 216 -12.92 14.93 10.18
C GLY A 216 -11.40 15.06 10.07
N VAL A 217 -10.79 15.60 11.11
CA VAL A 217 -9.32 15.65 11.24
C VAL A 217 -8.75 14.22 11.12
N HIS A 218 -7.63 14.08 10.43
CA HIS A 218 -6.95 12.79 10.25
C HIS A 218 -7.85 11.68 9.65
N ASP A 219 -8.60 11.99 8.61
CA ASP A 219 -9.58 11.08 8.00
C ASP A 219 -10.65 10.55 8.98
N GLY A 220 -10.89 11.26 10.08
CA GLY A 220 -12.00 10.98 10.99
C GLY A 220 -13.35 11.09 10.30
N SER A 221 -14.41 10.56 10.93
CA SER A 221 -15.76 10.68 10.40
C SER A 221 -16.19 12.14 10.28
N PHE A 222 -16.94 12.43 9.21
CA PHE A 222 -17.55 13.75 9.04
C PHE A 222 -18.52 14.04 10.20
N SER A 223 -18.42 15.22 10.79
CA SER A 223 -19.30 15.66 11.87
C SER A 223 -19.73 17.12 11.68
N THR A 224 -20.94 17.43 12.11
CA THR A 224 -21.55 18.77 12.05
C THR A 224 -22.65 18.88 13.09
N ASN A 225 -22.97 20.11 13.54
CA ASN A 225 -24.17 20.39 14.35
C ASN A 225 -25.41 20.67 13.48
N MET A 226 -25.29 20.54 12.16
CA MET A 226 -26.34 20.72 11.18
C MET A 226 -26.83 19.37 10.64
N ASP A 227 -27.82 19.39 9.78
CA ASP A 227 -28.12 18.21 8.94
C ASP A 227 -26.93 17.90 8.03
N THR A 228 -26.46 16.66 8.07
CA THR A 228 -25.20 16.22 7.44
C THR A 228 -25.22 16.43 5.92
N THR A 229 -26.34 16.13 5.27
CA THR A 229 -26.50 16.31 3.81
C THR A 229 -26.50 17.78 3.43
N THR A 230 -27.19 18.61 4.22
CA THR A 230 -27.22 20.07 4.04
C THR A 230 -25.82 20.65 4.20
N ALA A 231 -25.10 20.26 5.24
CA ALA A 231 -23.73 20.72 5.51
C ALA A 231 -22.78 20.37 4.36
N LEU A 232 -22.79 19.12 3.88
CA LEU A 232 -21.94 18.70 2.75
C LEU A 232 -22.29 19.43 1.45
N ASN A 233 -23.57 19.66 1.16
CA ASN A 233 -23.99 20.45 -0.01
C ASN A 233 -23.51 21.90 0.08
N GLU A 234 -23.57 22.53 1.26
CA GLU A 234 -23.05 23.88 1.51
C GLU A 234 -21.51 23.93 1.34
N ILE A 235 -20.80 22.95 1.90
CA ILE A 235 -19.34 22.80 1.77
C ILE A 235 -18.94 22.75 0.29
N ILE A 236 -19.53 21.82 -0.48
CA ILE A 236 -19.22 21.64 -1.90
C ILE A 236 -19.50 22.92 -2.71
N ALA A 237 -20.65 23.57 -2.44
CA ALA A 237 -21.00 24.81 -3.10
C ALA A 237 -20.03 25.96 -2.75
N THR A 238 -19.60 26.05 -1.49
CA THR A 238 -18.62 27.05 -1.02
C THR A 238 -17.25 26.82 -1.65
N GLN A 239 -16.76 25.59 -1.63
CA GLN A 239 -15.48 25.22 -2.23
C GLN A 239 -15.46 25.49 -3.72
N ARG A 240 -16.53 25.13 -4.43
CA ARG A 240 -16.66 25.42 -5.87
C ARG A 240 -16.67 26.93 -6.16
N LYS A 241 -17.40 27.71 -5.33
CA LYS A 241 -17.41 29.17 -5.45
C LYS A 241 -16.01 29.77 -5.24
N ILE A 242 -15.24 29.26 -4.29
CA ILE A 242 -13.84 29.68 -4.09
C ILE A 242 -13.01 29.41 -5.32
N LEU A 243 -13.10 28.22 -5.95
CA LEU A 243 -12.39 27.90 -7.18
C LEU A 243 -12.78 28.83 -8.32
N GLU A 244 -14.06 29.15 -8.47
CA GLU A 244 -14.56 30.05 -9.49
C GLU A 244 -14.01 31.47 -9.29
N GLU A 245 -14.10 32.01 -8.08
CA GLU A 245 -13.65 33.36 -7.74
C GLU A 245 -12.13 33.55 -7.90
N GLU A 246 -11.34 32.55 -7.52
CA GLU A 246 -9.88 32.69 -7.48
C GLU A 246 -9.20 32.23 -8.80
N LEU A 247 -9.79 31.27 -9.53
CA LEU A 247 -9.13 30.64 -10.67
C LEU A 247 -9.75 30.97 -12.03
N CYS A 248 -10.97 31.49 -12.09
CA CYS A 248 -11.65 31.81 -13.35
C CYS A 248 -11.52 33.27 -13.75
N THR A 249 -10.48 33.96 -13.31
CA THR A 249 -10.25 35.42 -13.56
C THR A 249 -9.72 35.74 -14.95
N ASP A 250 -9.17 34.77 -15.68
CA ASP A 250 -8.52 34.90 -16.98
C ASP A 250 -9.36 34.37 -18.16
N GLY A 251 -10.66 34.17 -17.92
CA GLY A 251 -11.61 33.65 -18.92
C GLY A 251 -11.72 32.12 -18.92
N ARG A 252 -11.02 31.41 -18.03
CA ARG A 252 -11.28 30.00 -17.74
C ARG A 252 -12.69 29.86 -17.15
N LYS A 253 -13.32 28.75 -17.43
CA LYS A 253 -14.59 28.38 -16.79
C LYS A 253 -14.34 27.42 -15.66
N ILE A 254 -15.27 27.34 -14.72
CA ILE A 254 -15.16 26.44 -13.58
C ILE A 254 -15.11 24.96 -14.01
N GLU A 255 -15.72 24.62 -15.15
CA GLU A 255 -15.69 23.29 -15.75
C GLU A 255 -14.31 22.92 -16.32
N ASP A 256 -13.44 23.91 -16.56
CA ASP A 256 -12.05 23.71 -17.02
C ASP A 256 -11.09 23.42 -15.85
N ILE A 257 -11.53 23.63 -14.60
CA ILE A 257 -10.75 23.37 -13.39
C ILE A 257 -11.00 21.92 -12.96
N PRO A 258 -9.96 21.05 -12.93
CA PRO A 258 -10.13 19.66 -12.53
C PRO A 258 -10.57 19.55 -11.07
N GLN A 259 -11.70 18.90 -10.86
CA GLN A 259 -12.29 18.69 -9.53
C GLN A 259 -12.69 17.23 -9.35
N ILE A 260 -12.51 16.70 -8.15
CA ILE A 260 -12.91 15.34 -7.76
C ILE A 260 -13.75 15.37 -6.50
N PHE A 261 -14.65 14.40 -6.40
CA PHE A 261 -15.36 14.07 -5.17
C PHE A 261 -15.21 12.58 -4.90
N ILE A 262 -14.85 12.22 -3.67
CA ILE A 262 -14.53 10.85 -3.28
C ILE A 262 -15.56 10.40 -2.24
N PRO A 263 -16.62 9.65 -2.62
CA PRO A 263 -17.53 9.05 -1.67
C PRO A 263 -16.84 7.88 -0.97
N TYR A 264 -16.36 8.11 0.26
CA TYR A 264 -15.59 7.13 1.02
C TYR A 264 -16.17 6.99 2.43
N LYS A 265 -16.17 5.75 2.95
CA LYS A 265 -16.68 5.41 4.30
C LYS A 265 -18.08 6.00 4.56
N ASP A 266 -18.25 6.82 5.61
CA ASP A 266 -19.50 7.48 5.99
C ASP A 266 -20.06 8.41 4.89
N VAL A 267 -19.19 9.12 4.17
CA VAL A 267 -19.62 10.00 3.06
C VAL A 267 -20.20 9.19 1.90
N GLN A 268 -19.74 7.96 1.67
CA GLN A 268 -20.34 7.08 0.65
C GLN A 268 -21.80 6.73 0.99
N ALA A 269 -22.08 6.46 2.26
CA ALA A 269 -23.46 6.18 2.69
C ALA A 269 -24.38 7.39 2.42
N ILE A 270 -23.89 8.61 2.65
CA ILE A 270 -24.66 9.84 2.38
C ILE A 270 -24.83 10.03 0.86
N TYR A 271 -23.77 9.82 0.07
CA TYR A 271 -23.83 9.89 -1.40
C TYR A 271 -24.88 8.93 -1.96
N ASN A 272 -24.93 7.71 -1.48
CA ASN A 272 -25.84 6.66 -1.94
C ASN A 272 -27.32 6.97 -1.62
N THR A 273 -27.62 7.96 -0.78
CA THR A 273 -29.01 8.45 -0.60
C THR A 273 -29.52 9.23 -1.82
N GLY A 274 -28.63 9.68 -2.72
CA GLY A 274 -28.95 10.54 -3.85
C GLY A 274 -29.26 12.00 -3.47
N ALA A 275 -29.04 12.40 -2.22
CA ALA A 275 -29.34 13.75 -1.73
C ALA A 275 -28.19 14.75 -1.88
N LEU A 276 -26.95 14.27 -2.15
CA LEU A 276 -25.83 15.15 -2.43
C LEU A 276 -25.89 15.74 -3.84
N LYS A 277 -25.63 17.03 -3.93
CA LYS A 277 -25.66 17.80 -5.19
C LYS A 277 -24.25 17.99 -5.72
N ILE A 278 -23.70 16.95 -6.34
CA ILE A 278 -22.37 17.01 -6.96
C ILE A 278 -22.52 17.59 -8.37
N PRO A 279 -21.87 18.72 -8.74
CA PRO A 279 -21.92 19.30 -10.08
C PRO A 279 -21.49 18.29 -11.14
N ASP A 280 -22.12 18.32 -12.32
CA ASP A 280 -21.96 17.32 -13.38
C ASP A 280 -20.53 17.18 -13.92
N ASP A 281 -19.76 18.26 -13.89
CA ASP A 281 -18.37 18.35 -14.35
C ASP A 281 -17.35 17.85 -13.30
N VAL A 282 -17.77 17.58 -12.07
CA VAL A 282 -16.92 17.01 -11.02
C VAL A 282 -16.76 15.50 -11.21
N THR A 283 -15.53 15.00 -11.22
CA THR A 283 -15.23 13.58 -11.32
C THR A 283 -15.60 12.87 -10.03
N ILE A 284 -16.40 11.80 -10.12
CA ILE A 284 -16.67 10.91 -8.99
C ILE A 284 -15.57 9.85 -8.93
N MET A 285 -14.86 9.75 -7.79
CA MET A 285 -13.84 8.72 -7.59
C MET A 285 -14.36 7.62 -6.66
N TRP A 286 -14.59 6.44 -7.21
CA TRP A 286 -14.91 5.25 -6.43
C TRP A 286 -13.69 4.71 -5.71
N THR A 287 -13.91 3.93 -4.66
CA THR A 287 -12.84 3.31 -3.87
C THR A 287 -13.03 1.81 -3.81
N ASP A 288 -11.92 1.10 -3.59
CA ASP A 288 -11.99 -0.29 -3.14
C ASP A 288 -12.37 -0.36 -1.64
N ASP A 289 -12.45 -1.58 -1.13
CA ASP A 289 -12.76 -1.85 0.29
C ASP A 289 -11.52 -1.80 1.21
N ASN A 290 -10.46 -1.12 0.81
CA ASN A 290 -9.13 -1.03 1.42
C ASN A 290 -8.28 -2.33 1.33
N TYR A 291 -8.84 -3.40 0.78
CA TYR A 291 -8.17 -4.70 0.64
C TYR A 291 -8.07 -5.17 -0.81
N GLY A 292 -8.35 -4.27 -1.75
CA GLY A 292 -8.18 -4.50 -3.18
C GLY A 292 -9.47 -4.88 -3.93
N TYR A 293 -10.66 -4.89 -3.31
CA TYR A 293 -11.91 -5.25 -3.98
C TYR A 293 -12.81 -4.04 -4.16
N VAL A 294 -13.11 -3.69 -5.39
CA VAL A 294 -14.03 -2.59 -5.73
C VAL A 294 -15.48 -3.06 -5.59
N ARG A 295 -16.16 -2.59 -4.53
CA ARG A 295 -17.52 -2.99 -4.19
C ARG A 295 -18.61 -2.22 -4.93
N GLN A 296 -18.28 -1.02 -5.41
CA GLN A 296 -19.18 -0.17 -6.15
C GLN A 296 -18.47 0.46 -7.35
N ASN A 297 -19.13 0.42 -8.50
CA ASN A 297 -18.69 1.10 -9.73
C ASN A 297 -19.78 2.06 -10.17
N ALA A 298 -19.45 2.94 -11.11
CA ALA A 298 -20.36 3.92 -11.68
C ALA A 298 -21.57 3.27 -12.34
N ASP A 299 -22.75 3.77 -12.06
CA ASP A 299 -23.98 3.43 -12.79
C ASP A 299 -24.07 4.16 -14.16
N ASP A 300 -25.16 3.93 -14.90
CA ASP A 300 -25.33 4.54 -16.24
C ASP A 300 -25.39 6.06 -16.18
N SER A 301 -26.01 6.63 -15.16
CA SER A 301 -26.14 8.07 -14.99
C SER A 301 -24.80 8.74 -14.64
N GLU A 302 -24.04 8.08 -13.79
CA GLU A 302 -22.70 8.55 -13.39
C GLU A 302 -21.70 8.45 -14.52
N ARG A 303 -21.76 7.40 -15.35
CA ARG A 303 -20.94 7.27 -16.55
C ARG A 303 -21.24 8.36 -17.61
N ALA A 304 -22.47 8.83 -17.65
CA ALA A 304 -22.89 9.89 -18.57
C ALA A 304 -22.43 11.29 -18.16
N ARG A 305 -21.95 11.49 -16.92
CA ARG A 305 -21.50 12.78 -16.39
C ARG A 305 -20.36 13.37 -17.22
N ALA A 306 -20.33 14.70 -17.35
CA ALA A 306 -19.22 15.41 -18.02
C ALA A 306 -17.90 15.23 -17.27
N GLY A 307 -17.91 15.18 -15.94
CA GLY A 307 -16.74 14.96 -15.07
C GLY A 307 -16.15 13.56 -15.15
N LYS A 308 -16.88 12.60 -15.74
CA LYS A 308 -16.43 11.19 -15.78
C LYS A 308 -16.28 10.59 -14.39
N THR A 309 -15.64 9.40 -14.33
CA THR A 309 -15.35 8.73 -13.06
C THR A 309 -13.89 8.30 -12.95
N GLY A 310 -13.47 8.00 -11.73
CA GLY A 310 -12.13 7.56 -11.39
C GLY A 310 -12.13 6.52 -10.29
N ILE A 311 -10.94 6.07 -9.91
CA ILE A 311 -10.74 5.08 -8.85
C ILE A 311 -9.62 5.50 -7.90
N TYR A 312 -9.83 5.31 -6.62
CA TYR A 312 -8.82 5.33 -5.57
C TYR A 312 -8.66 3.90 -5.04
N TYR A 313 -7.48 3.31 -5.20
CA TYR A 313 -7.21 1.89 -4.99
C TYR A 313 -6.06 1.68 -4.00
N HIS A 314 -6.16 0.65 -3.14
CA HIS A 314 -5.19 0.38 -2.10
C HIS A 314 -4.33 -0.86 -2.40
N ILE A 315 -3.01 -0.71 -2.28
CA ILE A 315 -2.04 -1.81 -2.14
C ILE A 315 -1.32 -1.76 -0.79
N SER A 316 -1.59 -0.76 -0.01
CA SER A 316 -1.19 -0.57 1.38
C SER A 316 -2.33 0.12 2.12
N TYR A 317 -2.59 -0.25 3.36
CA TYR A 317 -3.68 0.32 4.14
C TYR A 317 -3.31 0.43 5.62
N TYR A 318 -3.52 1.61 6.16
CA TYR A 318 -3.41 1.94 7.57
C TYR A 318 -4.80 2.17 8.17
N GLY A 319 -5.28 1.24 8.99
CA GLY A 319 -6.63 1.36 9.59
C GLY A 319 -7.25 0.04 10.03
N TYR A 320 -8.52 0.13 10.41
CA TYR A 320 -9.33 -1.02 10.85
C TYR A 320 -9.89 -1.81 9.68
N PRO A 321 -10.13 -3.13 9.84
CA PRO A 321 -9.86 -3.96 11.03
C PRO A 321 -8.39 -4.35 11.18
N THR A 322 -7.57 -4.33 10.14
CA THR A 322 -6.15 -4.70 10.17
C THR A 322 -5.39 -3.93 9.10
N SER A 323 -4.28 -3.32 9.46
CA SER A 323 -3.35 -2.67 8.54
C SER A 323 -2.45 -3.68 7.82
N TYR A 324 -1.97 -3.33 6.62
CA TYR A 324 -0.89 -4.03 5.93
C TYR A 324 0.00 -2.97 5.26
N LEU A 325 1.25 -2.86 5.72
CA LEU A 325 2.13 -1.73 5.46
C LEU A 325 3.56 -2.13 5.11
N TRP A 326 3.95 -3.37 5.40
CA TRP A 326 5.35 -3.77 5.43
C TRP A 326 5.79 -4.67 4.29
N LEU A 327 4.90 -5.56 3.81
CA LEU A 327 5.23 -6.49 2.74
C LEU A 327 4.29 -6.31 1.53
N SER A 328 4.88 -6.37 0.35
CA SER A 328 4.14 -6.47 -0.90
C SER A 328 3.33 -7.76 -0.93
N SER A 329 2.02 -7.67 -0.93
CA SER A 329 1.14 -8.85 -0.82
C SER A 329 -0.15 -8.76 -1.65
N THR A 330 -0.35 -7.67 -2.40
CA THR A 330 -1.50 -7.53 -3.29
C THR A 330 -1.15 -8.12 -4.67
N GLN A 331 -1.81 -9.23 -5.01
CA GLN A 331 -1.53 -9.91 -6.27
C GLN A 331 -1.84 -9.01 -7.48
N PRO A 332 -0.92 -8.84 -8.45
CA PRO A 332 -1.19 -8.10 -9.69
C PRO A 332 -2.40 -8.60 -10.48
N GLY A 333 -2.75 -9.87 -10.34
CA GLY A 333 -3.98 -10.44 -10.89
C GLY A 333 -5.25 -9.80 -10.32
N LEU A 334 -5.27 -9.53 -9.02
CA LEU A 334 -6.39 -8.81 -8.39
C LEU A 334 -6.44 -7.34 -8.84
N ILE A 335 -5.29 -6.67 -8.91
CA ILE A 335 -5.19 -5.29 -9.43
C ILE A 335 -5.75 -5.24 -10.86
N ARG A 336 -5.36 -6.20 -11.72
CA ARG A 336 -5.84 -6.31 -13.10
C ARG A 336 -7.36 -6.44 -13.16
N GLU A 337 -7.91 -7.40 -12.44
CA GLU A 337 -9.34 -7.71 -12.46
C GLU A 337 -10.18 -6.51 -12.02
N GLU A 338 -9.86 -5.94 -10.87
CA GLU A 338 -10.66 -4.90 -10.28
C GLU A 338 -10.54 -3.57 -11.03
N LEU A 339 -9.35 -3.20 -11.48
CA LEU A 339 -9.16 -1.95 -12.22
C LEU A 339 -9.63 -2.05 -13.67
N LYS A 340 -9.46 -3.22 -14.32
CA LYS A 340 -10.03 -3.44 -15.67
C LYS A 340 -11.55 -3.38 -15.64
N LYS A 341 -12.17 -4.02 -14.66
CA LYS A 341 -13.62 -3.95 -14.41
C LYS A 341 -14.08 -2.50 -14.20
N SER A 342 -13.38 -1.75 -13.36
CA SER A 342 -13.69 -0.35 -13.10
C SER A 342 -13.52 0.53 -14.36
N TYR A 343 -12.48 0.27 -15.15
CA TYR A 343 -12.28 0.95 -16.43
C TYR A 343 -13.42 0.69 -17.41
N ASP A 344 -13.84 -0.56 -17.55
CA ASP A 344 -14.96 -0.97 -18.41
C ASP A 344 -16.30 -0.34 -17.94
N MET A 345 -16.40 -0.03 -16.65
CA MET A 345 -17.51 0.70 -16.03
C MET A 345 -17.31 2.23 -16.05
N GLY A 346 -16.36 2.75 -16.84
CA GLY A 346 -16.19 4.18 -17.12
C GLY A 346 -15.18 4.91 -16.24
N ALA A 347 -14.48 4.25 -15.34
CA ALA A 347 -13.46 4.89 -14.50
C ALA A 347 -12.15 5.11 -15.30
N ASN A 348 -12.12 6.16 -16.13
CA ASN A 348 -10.98 6.46 -17.01
C ASN A 348 -10.40 7.88 -16.84
N LYS A 349 -10.93 8.66 -15.89
CA LYS A 349 -10.48 10.05 -15.71
C LYS A 349 -9.30 10.15 -14.76
N VAL A 350 -9.40 9.58 -13.56
CA VAL A 350 -8.39 9.67 -12.49
C VAL A 350 -8.21 8.30 -11.85
N TRP A 351 -6.98 7.80 -11.80
CA TRP A 351 -6.61 6.62 -11.00
C TRP A 351 -5.50 7.00 -10.03
N ILE A 352 -5.73 6.77 -8.76
CA ILE A 352 -4.75 6.98 -7.68
C ILE A 352 -4.56 5.68 -6.91
N LEU A 353 -3.31 5.30 -6.75
CA LEU A 353 -2.88 4.14 -5.98
C LEU A 353 -2.36 4.57 -4.61
N ASN A 354 -2.98 4.11 -3.55
CA ASN A 354 -2.41 4.24 -2.21
C ASN A 354 -1.26 3.25 -2.04
N VAL A 355 -0.05 3.77 -1.85
CA VAL A 355 1.19 2.98 -1.83
C VAL A 355 1.88 2.96 -0.46
N GLY A 356 1.29 3.61 0.55
CA GLY A 356 1.94 3.78 1.85
C GLY A 356 3.29 4.49 1.71
N ASP A 357 4.37 3.76 1.95
CA ASP A 357 5.75 4.26 1.95
C ASP A 357 6.54 4.03 0.65
N LEU A 358 5.93 3.66 -0.46
CA LEU A 358 6.54 3.24 -1.74
C LEU A 358 7.21 1.85 -1.68
N LYS A 359 7.98 1.58 -0.65
CA LYS A 359 8.68 0.29 -0.44
C LYS A 359 7.93 -0.54 0.60
N PRO A 360 7.81 -1.84 0.38
CA PRO A 360 8.34 -2.65 -0.73
C PRO A 360 7.33 -2.93 -1.88
N ALA A 361 6.48 -1.96 -2.23
CA ALA A 361 5.36 -2.14 -3.16
C ALA A 361 5.73 -1.91 -4.65
N GLU A 362 7.01 -1.96 -5.01
CA GLU A 362 7.52 -1.58 -6.33
C GLU A 362 6.84 -2.34 -7.47
N LYS A 363 6.58 -3.63 -7.30
CA LYS A 363 5.99 -4.48 -8.36
C LYS A 363 4.53 -4.12 -8.63
N GLU A 364 3.76 -3.91 -7.59
CA GLU A 364 2.35 -3.49 -7.71
C GLU A 364 2.24 -2.09 -8.29
N ILE A 365 3.11 -1.16 -7.87
CA ILE A 365 3.15 0.22 -8.38
C ILE A 365 3.46 0.22 -9.88
N GLU A 366 4.45 -0.53 -10.32
CA GLU A 366 4.81 -0.63 -11.75
C GLU A 366 3.67 -1.25 -12.55
N TYR A 367 3.08 -2.34 -12.06
CA TYR A 367 1.96 -2.99 -12.74
C TYR A 367 0.75 -2.06 -12.86
N PHE A 368 0.38 -1.38 -11.78
CA PHE A 368 -0.68 -0.38 -11.79
C PHE A 368 -0.43 0.74 -12.81
N ALA A 369 0.79 1.28 -12.82
CA ALA A 369 1.15 2.38 -13.72
C ALA A 369 1.12 1.96 -15.20
N ASP A 370 1.59 0.76 -15.52
CA ASP A 370 1.52 0.19 -16.87
C ASP A 370 0.07 -0.09 -17.29
N LEU A 371 -0.76 -0.59 -16.37
CA LEU A 371 -2.19 -0.81 -16.59
C LEU A 371 -2.89 0.54 -16.87
N ALA A 372 -2.68 1.55 -16.03
CA ALA A 372 -3.28 2.88 -16.20
C ALA A 372 -2.83 3.58 -17.51
N LYS A 373 -1.59 3.33 -17.97
CA LYS A 373 -1.08 3.83 -19.24
C LYS A 373 -1.74 3.14 -20.43
N ASN A 374 -1.91 1.82 -20.39
CA ASN A 374 -2.56 1.06 -21.46
C ASN A 374 -3.31 -0.16 -20.90
N VAL A 375 -4.57 0.08 -20.56
CA VAL A 375 -5.42 -0.94 -19.93
C VAL A 375 -5.55 -2.19 -20.80
N TRP A 376 -5.76 -2.02 -22.11
CA TRP A 376 -5.98 -3.16 -23.01
C TRP A 376 -4.75 -4.02 -23.24
N SER A 377 -3.60 -3.39 -23.50
CA SER A 377 -2.37 -4.13 -23.71
C SER A 377 -1.91 -4.84 -22.46
N THR A 378 -1.90 -4.13 -21.32
CA THR A 378 -1.39 -4.67 -20.06
C THR A 378 -2.31 -5.77 -19.51
N SER A 379 -3.63 -5.57 -19.55
CA SER A 379 -4.56 -6.60 -19.06
C SER A 379 -4.58 -7.89 -19.90
N ASN A 380 -4.19 -7.81 -21.18
CA ASN A 380 -4.09 -8.96 -22.07
C ASN A 380 -2.70 -9.62 -22.06
N THR A 381 -1.76 -9.10 -21.29
CA THR A 381 -0.44 -9.71 -21.13
C THR A 381 -0.46 -10.61 -19.89
N GLU A 382 0.05 -11.83 -20.02
CA GLU A 382 0.20 -12.74 -18.89
C GLU A 382 1.14 -12.14 -17.85
N ILE A 383 0.77 -12.20 -16.57
CA ILE A 383 1.54 -11.60 -15.47
C ILE A 383 2.92 -12.23 -15.37
N SER A 384 3.02 -13.55 -15.52
CA SER A 384 4.30 -14.26 -15.58
C SER A 384 5.24 -13.71 -16.66
N SER A 385 4.70 -13.37 -17.85
CA SER A 385 5.48 -12.73 -18.91
C SER A 385 5.98 -11.33 -18.52
N ILE A 386 5.23 -10.60 -17.72
CA ILE A 386 5.68 -9.29 -17.18
C ILE A 386 6.83 -9.52 -16.19
N TYR A 387 6.72 -10.50 -15.29
CA TYR A 387 7.81 -10.86 -14.38
C TYR A 387 9.08 -11.30 -15.11
N GLU A 388 8.95 -12.11 -16.19
CA GLU A 388 10.09 -12.48 -17.02
C GLU A 388 10.78 -11.26 -17.65
N GLN A 389 9.99 -10.31 -18.18
CA GLN A 389 10.52 -9.07 -18.75
C GLN A 389 11.23 -8.22 -17.69
N ASN A 390 10.65 -8.11 -16.49
CA ASN A 390 11.26 -7.40 -15.38
C ASN A 390 12.56 -8.05 -14.94
N ALA A 391 12.63 -9.39 -14.85
CA ALA A 391 13.84 -10.13 -14.50
C ALA A 391 14.98 -9.88 -15.50
N LYS A 392 14.66 -9.89 -16.79
CA LYS A 392 15.62 -9.60 -17.87
C LYS A 392 16.11 -8.15 -17.81
N ARG A 393 15.19 -7.19 -17.60
CA ARG A 393 15.51 -5.77 -17.53
C ARG A 393 16.32 -5.40 -16.29
N ASP A 394 15.86 -5.86 -15.10
CA ASP A 394 16.37 -5.39 -13.81
C ASP A 394 17.64 -6.16 -13.39
N PHE A 395 17.70 -7.45 -13.69
CA PHE A 395 18.78 -8.34 -13.23
C PHE A 395 19.65 -8.92 -14.34
N ASN A 396 19.34 -8.60 -15.60
CA ASN A 396 20.02 -9.18 -16.78
C ASN A 396 19.98 -10.71 -16.82
N MET A 397 18.86 -11.30 -16.39
CA MET A 397 18.69 -12.75 -16.36
C MET A 397 18.53 -13.32 -17.76
N ASN A 398 19.09 -14.52 -17.98
CA ASN A 398 18.83 -15.31 -19.17
C ASN A 398 17.39 -15.84 -19.15
N GLU A 399 16.97 -16.46 -20.26
CA GLU A 399 15.59 -16.97 -20.43
C GLU A 399 15.17 -17.97 -19.35
N THR A 400 16.07 -18.87 -18.95
CA THR A 400 15.77 -19.91 -17.95
C THR A 400 15.60 -19.32 -16.56
N ASP A 401 16.53 -18.47 -16.13
CA ASP A 401 16.49 -17.85 -14.81
C ASP A 401 15.34 -16.81 -14.73
N ALA A 402 15.00 -16.14 -15.83
CA ALA A 402 13.86 -15.22 -15.87
C ALA A 402 12.51 -15.95 -15.73
N LYS A 403 12.36 -17.13 -16.34
CA LYS A 403 11.17 -17.98 -16.14
C LYS A 403 11.07 -18.51 -14.73
N GLU A 404 12.18 -18.94 -14.16
CA GLU A 404 12.25 -19.39 -12.76
C GLU A 404 11.85 -18.24 -11.81
N TYR A 405 12.37 -17.03 -12.03
CA TYR A 405 11.97 -15.84 -11.28
C TYR A 405 10.46 -15.56 -11.40
N ALA A 406 9.92 -15.65 -12.61
CA ALA A 406 8.50 -15.40 -12.85
C ALA A 406 7.61 -16.39 -12.09
N ASP A 407 7.96 -17.68 -12.09
CA ASP A 407 7.24 -18.72 -11.36
C ASP A 407 7.31 -18.50 -9.84
N ILE A 408 8.47 -18.13 -9.31
CA ILE A 408 8.65 -17.79 -7.90
C ILE A 408 7.76 -16.60 -7.50
N MET A 409 7.75 -15.52 -8.29
CA MET A 409 6.97 -14.33 -7.98
C MET A 409 5.46 -14.58 -8.08
N ASP A 410 5.04 -15.35 -9.09
CA ASP A 410 3.63 -15.71 -9.26
C ASP A 410 3.14 -16.53 -8.06
N LYS A 411 3.92 -17.52 -7.64
CA LYS A 411 3.61 -18.34 -6.47
C LYS A 411 3.67 -17.54 -5.16
N TYR A 412 4.64 -16.62 -5.02
CA TYR A 412 4.70 -15.73 -3.86
C TYR A 412 3.41 -14.92 -3.69
N TYR A 413 2.96 -14.26 -4.77
CA TYR A 413 1.74 -13.45 -4.70
C TYR A 413 0.48 -14.30 -4.56
N GLU A 414 0.45 -15.53 -5.09
CA GLU A 414 -0.66 -16.46 -4.85
C GLU A 414 -0.81 -16.75 -3.35
N ILE A 415 0.28 -17.14 -2.67
CA ILE A 415 0.27 -17.46 -1.25
C ILE A 415 0.01 -16.21 -0.41
N ALA A 416 0.73 -15.12 -0.68
CA ALA A 416 0.65 -13.89 0.10
C ALA A 416 -0.71 -13.18 -0.04
N ASN A 417 -1.37 -13.27 -1.19
CA ASN A 417 -2.71 -12.70 -1.36
C ASN A 417 -3.81 -13.59 -0.78
N ALA A 418 -3.63 -14.91 -0.79
CA ALA A 418 -4.57 -15.83 -0.15
C ALA A 418 -4.64 -15.59 1.37
N LYS A 419 -3.49 -15.38 2.00
CA LYS A 419 -3.37 -14.96 3.41
C LYS A 419 -2.20 -13.99 3.52
N ARG A 420 -2.50 -12.70 3.68
CA ARG A 420 -1.43 -11.70 3.83
C ARG A 420 -0.55 -12.06 5.03
N PRO A 421 0.79 -12.00 4.90
CA PRO A 421 1.68 -12.29 6.03
C PRO A 421 1.33 -11.46 7.28
N GLU A 422 0.99 -10.20 7.11
CA GLU A 422 0.59 -9.28 8.18
C GLU A 422 -0.79 -9.61 8.79
N PHE A 423 -1.56 -10.53 8.19
CA PHE A 423 -2.85 -11.00 8.67
C PHE A 423 -2.78 -12.35 9.38
N LEU A 424 -1.58 -12.92 9.49
CA LEU A 424 -1.39 -14.16 10.23
C LEU A 424 -1.77 -14.00 11.70
N ARG A 425 -2.43 -15.01 12.23
CA ARG A 425 -2.83 -15.12 13.64
C ARG A 425 -2.57 -16.54 14.13
N THR A 426 -2.37 -16.67 15.43
CA THR A 426 -2.35 -17.98 16.06
C THR A 426 -3.68 -18.71 15.83
N GLY A 427 -3.62 -19.99 15.50
CA GLY A 427 -4.79 -20.82 15.19
C GLY A 427 -5.30 -20.73 13.75
N ASP A 428 -4.65 -20.00 12.85
CA ASP A 428 -5.06 -19.89 11.45
C ASP A 428 -4.97 -21.23 10.69
N PHE A 429 -4.03 -22.10 11.05
CA PHE A 429 -3.76 -23.34 10.35
C PHE A 429 -3.84 -24.55 11.28
N SER A 430 -4.37 -25.66 10.79
CA SER A 430 -4.42 -26.90 11.54
C SER A 430 -3.10 -27.66 11.46
N MET A 431 -2.60 -28.11 12.64
CA MET A 431 -1.43 -29.00 12.76
C MET A 431 -1.82 -30.47 12.74
N THR A 432 -3.12 -30.78 12.83
CA THR A 432 -3.62 -32.15 13.05
C THR A 432 -4.61 -32.59 11.98
N ALA A 433 -5.07 -31.71 11.13
CA ALA A 433 -6.02 -32.00 10.06
C ALA A 433 -5.52 -31.52 8.69
N TYR A 434 -6.21 -31.93 7.64
CA TYR A 434 -5.92 -31.56 6.25
C TYR A 434 -4.49 -31.89 5.80
N GLY A 435 -3.93 -33.02 6.31
CA GLY A 435 -2.57 -33.44 6.01
C GLY A 435 -1.51 -32.51 6.57
N ASP A 436 -1.68 -32.03 7.82
CA ASP A 436 -0.88 -30.98 8.46
C ASP A 436 -0.86 -29.70 7.62
N GLU A 437 -1.98 -28.97 7.67
CA GLU A 437 -2.19 -27.75 6.88
C GLU A 437 -1.08 -26.71 7.15
N GLY A 438 -0.68 -26.55 8.42
CA GLY A 438 0.39 -25.62 8.80
C GLY A 438 1.73 -25.97 8.16
N GLU A 439 2.11 -27.25 8.12
CA GLU A 439 3.36 -27.68 7.49
C GLU A 439 3.31 -27.50 5.97
N ARG A 440 2.17 -27.77 5.33
CA ARG A 440 2.01 -27.54 3.90
C ARG A 440 2.17 -26.06 3.55
N TYR A 441 1.55 -25.17 4.33
CA TYR A 441 1.67 -23.72 4.15
C TYR A 441 3.12 -23.24 4.28
N ILE A 442 3.85 -23.70 5.32
CA ILE A 442 5.28 -23.39 5.45
C ILE A 442 6.10 -23.94 4.28
N ASN A 443 5.81 -25.16 3.83
CA ASN A 443 6.61 -25.80 2.77
C ASN A 443 6.44 -25.11 1.42
N GLU A 444 5.28 -24.54 1.10
CA GLU A 444 5.10 -23.72 -0.09
C GLU A 444 6.02 -22.48 -0.05
N TYR A 445 6.08 -21.79 1.07
CA TYR A 445 6.99 -20.66 1.25
C TYR A 445 8.47 -21.07 1.25
N LYS A 446 8.84 -22.18 1.92
CA LYS A 446 10.21 -22.70 1.96
C LYS A 446 10.72 -23.05 0.54
N ASP A 447 9.86 -23.62 -0.30
CA ASP A 447 10.24 -23.96 -1.68
C ASP A 447 10.60 -22.70 -2.47
N ILE A 448 9.73 -21.71 -2.52
CA ILE A 448 9.99 -20.49 -3.28
C ILE A 448 11.17 -19.68 -2.69
N CYS A 449 11.34 -19.69 -1.37
CA CYS A 449 12.46 -19.03 -0.71
C CYS A 449 13.80 -19.67 -1.12
N ALA A 450 13.91 -20.99 -1.04
CA ALA A 450 15.12 -21.71 -1.43
C ALA A 450 15.45 -21.53 -2.93
N ARG A 451 14.44 -21.44 -3.78
CA ARG A 451 14.60 -21.17 -5.22
C ARG A 451 15.06 -19.73 -5.45
N ALA A 452 14.50 -18.75 -4.75
CA ALA A 452 14.92 -17.36 -4.82
C ALA A 452 16.36 -17.16 -4.33
N GLU A 453 16.76 -17.83 -3.25
CA GLU A 453 18.15 -17.83 -2.75
C GLU A 453 19.14 -18.38 -3.81
N LYS A 454 18.81 -19.46 -4.49
CA LYS A 454 19.62 -19.99 -5.58
C LYS A 454 19.77 -19.03 -6.75
N LEU A 455 18.73 -18.27 -7.08
CA LEU A 455 18.82 -17.23 -8.10
C LEU A 455 19.71 -16.07 -7.62
N TYR A 456 19.54 -15.64 -6.38
CA TYR A 456 20.36 -14.58 -5.77
C TYR A 456 21.86 -14.93 -5.80
N GLU A 457 22.23 -16.15 -5.45
CA GLU A 457 23.61 -16.63 -5.46
C GLU A 457 24.25 -16.64 -6.86
N LYS A 458 23.46 -16.87 -7.91
CA LYS A 458 23.92 -16.85 -9.30
C LYS A 458 24.15 -15.44 -9.85
N LEU A 459 23.51 -14.43 -9.25
CA LEU A 459 23.57 -13.07 -9.77
C LEU A 459 24.93 -12.43 -9.56
N PRO A 460 25.39 -11.58 -10.50
CA PRO A 460 26.52 -10.70 -10.28
C PRO A 460 26.30 -9.83 -9.04
N THR A 461 27.37 -9.56 -8.30
CA THR A 461 27.31 -8.81 -7.03
C THR A 461 26.63 -7.45 -7.15
N ASP A 462 26.76 -6.79 -8.30
CA ASP A 462 26.14 -5.48 -8.55
C ASP A 462 24.63 -5.56 -8.83
N LYS A 463 24.06 -6.77 -9.01
CA LYS A 463 22.62 -7.03 -9.13
C LYS A 463 21.98 -7.60 -7.86
N GLN A 464 22.81 -8.04 -6.91
CA GLN A 464 22.32 -8.71 -5.70
C GLN A 464 21.49 -7.77 -4.79
N ALA A 465 21.91 -6.51 -4.64
CA ALA A 465 21.17 -5.54 -3.83
C ALA A 465 19.74 -5.35 -4.36
N SER A 466 19.57 -5.06 -5.64
CA SER A 466 18.26 -4.88 -6.26
C SER A 466 17.39 -6.14 -6.25
N PHE A 467 18.01 -7.32 -6.40
CA PHE A 467 17.26 -8.58 -6.29
C PHE A 467 16.82 -8.84 -4.84
N PHE A 468 17.68 -8.54 -3.87
CA PHE A 468 17.32 -8.63 -2.46
C PHE A 468 16.11 -7.75 -2.16
N GLU A 469 16.12 -6.50 -2.58
CA GLU A 469 15.01 -5.56 -2.37
C GLU A 469 13.71 -6.03 -3.03
N LEU A 470 13.79 -6.39 -4.32
CA LEU A 470 12.60 -6.60 -5.17
C LEU A 470 12.03 -8.02 -5.11
N ALA A 471 12.75 -8.98 -4.53
CA ALA A 471 12.32 -10.38 -4.49
C ALA A 471 12.68 -11.09 -3.18
N LEU A 472 13.96 -11.18 -2.84
CA LEU A 472 14.39 -12.09 -1.77
C LEU A 472 13.90 -11.64 -0.39
N TYR A 473 13.96 -10.34 -0.09
CA TYR A 473 13.50 -9.81 1.19
C TYR A 473 12.02 -10.09 1.45
N PRO A 474 11.06 -9.73 0.57
CA PRO A 474 9.66 -10.02 0.83
C PRO A 474 9.36 -11.52 0.92
N ILE A 475 9.97 -12.36 0.07
CA ILE A 475 9.77 -13.81 0.08
C ILE A 475 10.31 -14.42 1.38
N ARG A 476 11.56 -14.11 1.74
CA ARG A 476 12.20 -14.69 2.93
C ARG A 476 11.56 -14.19 4.22
N THR A 477 11.14 -12.95 4.26
CA THR A 477 10.42 -12.38 5.40
C THR A 477 9.04 -13.04 5.57
N ALA A 478 8.24 -13.18 4.50
CA ALA A 478 6.96 -13.90 4.56
C ALA A 478 7.13 -15.37 4.94
N THR A 479 8.18 -16.04 4.45
CA THR A 479 8.54 -17.41 4.85
C THR A 479 8.79 -17.51 6.35
N ASN A 480 9.58 -16.60 6.90
CA ASN A 480 9.90 -16.62 8.33
C ASN A 480 8.70 -16.21 9.19
N MET A 481 7.81 -15.34 8.72
CA MET A 481 6.54 -15.08 9.40
C MET A 481 5.65 -16.33 9.44
N ALA A 482 5.53 -17.06 8.33
CA ALA A 482 4.78 -18.32 8.31
C ALA A 482 5.37 -19.34 9.30
N ILE A 483 6.70 -19.46 9.35
CA ILE A 483 7.39 -20.35 10.30
C ILE A 483 7.12 -19.91 11.74
N ASP A 484 7.26 -18.64 12.08
CA ASP A 484 7.04 -18.13 13.43
C ASP A 484 5.63 -18.47 13.94
N TYR A 485 4.59 -18.11 13.20
CA TYR A 485 3.20 -18.35 13.62
C TYR A 485 2.85 -19.83 13.71
N VAL A 486 3.14 -20.60 12.66
CA VAL A 486 2.78 -22.02 12.61
C VAL A 486 3.58 -22.83 13.63
N GLN A 487 4.87 -22.59 13.78
CA GLN A 487 5.68 -23.36 14.73
C GLN A 487 5.43 -22.95 16.18
N THR A 488 5.02 -21.70 16.44
CA THR A 488 4.53 -21.30 17.76
C THR A 488 3.23 -22.04 18.11
N ASP A 489 2.28 -22.12 17.18
CA ASP A 489 1.04 -22.87 17.40
C ASP A 489 1.32 -24.36 17.61
N ARG A 490 2.24 -24.94 16.83
CA ARG A 490 2.68 -26.33 16.96
C ARG A 490 3.34 -26.58 18.32
N ALA A 491 4.20 -25.67 18.77
CA ALA A 491 4.83 -25.77 20.09
C ALA A 491 3.77 -25.72 21.21
N ASN A 492 2.79 -24.84 21.12
CA ASN A 492 1.67 -24.76 22.06
C ASN A 492 0.85 -26.07 22.10
N LEU A 493 0.51 -26.62 20.93
CA LEU A 493 -0.19 -27.90 20.84
C LEU A 493 0.63 -29.03 21.49
N TYR A 494 1.93 -29.08 21.20
CA TYR A 494 2.79 -30.15 21.72
C TYR A 494 3.04 -30.04 23.22
N VAL A 495 3.05 -28.84 23.79
CA VAL A 495 3.01 -28.66 25.26
C VAL A 495 1.74 -29.26 25.84
N SER A 496 0.58 -28.99 25.25
CA SER A 496 -0.70 -29.55 25.73
C SER A 496 -0.76 -31.07 25.64
N GLN A 497 -0.02 -31.65 24.69
CA GLN A 497 0.12 -33.10 24.52
C GLN A 497 1.28 -33.71 25.30
N ASN A 498 1.96 -32.97 26.18
CA ASN A 498 3.14 -33.41 26.92
C ASN A 498 4.31 -33.92 26.04
N ARG A 499 4.48 -33.33 24.85
CA ARG A 499 5.54 -33.63 23.87
C ARG A 499 6.69 -32.64 24.03
N GLY A 500 7.31 -32.56 25.20
CA GLY A 500 8.21 -31.48 25.58
C GLY A 500 9.43 -31.31 24.66
N ALA A 501 10.05 -32.38 24.16
CA ALA A 501 11.18 -32.31 23.24
C ALA A 501 10.77 -31.68 21.89
N ALA A 502 9.64 -32.13 21.34
CA ALA A 502 9.11 -31.62 20.12
C ALA A 502 8.65 -30.16 20.26
N ALA A 503 7.95 -29.82 21.36
CA ALA A 503 7.56 -28.47 21.66
C ALA A 503 8.76 -27.49 21.65
N ASN A 504 9.84 -27.87 22.37
CA ASN A 504 11.06 -27.06 22.43
C ASN A 504 11.75 -26.91 21.07
N LYS A 505 11.76 -27.97 20.24
CA LYS A 505 12.29 -27.89 18.87
C LYS A 505 11.55 -26.83 18.03
N TYR A 506 10.23 -26.88 18.01
CA TYR A 506 9.43 -25.96 17.21
C TYR A 506 9.42 -24.53 17.77
N ALA A 507 9.51 -24.39 19.11
CA ALA A 507 9.75 -23.08 19.71
C ALA A 507 11.11 -22.48 19.30
N GLU A 508 12.15 -23.29 19.15
CA GLU A 508 13.45 -22.83 18.63
C GLU A 508 13.38 -22.44 17.15
N GLU A 509 12.62 -23.19 16.34
CA GLU A 509 12.40 -22.85 14.92
C GLU A 509 11.68 -21.49 14.80
N ALA A 510 10.64 -21.24 15.59
CA ALA A 510 9.95 -19.95 15.66
C ALA A 510 10.89 -18.80 16.07
N ASP A 511 11.65 -18.97 17.17
CA ASP A 511 12.64 -17.98 17.62
C ASP A 511 13.68 -17.66 16.54
N ASN A 512 14.14 -18.67 15.79
CA ASN A 512 15.13 -18.49 14.72
C ASN A 512 14.53 -17.77 13.52
N ALA A 513 13.25 -18.00 13.20
CA ALA A 513 12.55 -17.27 12.16
C ALA A 513 12.44 -15.77 12.50
N VAL A 514 12.08 -15.41 13.72
CA VAL A 514 12.06 -14.01 14.19
C VAL A 514 13.46 -13.36 14.11
N LYS A 515 14.50 -14.10 14.52
CA LYS A 515 15.89 -13.59 14.39
C LYS A 515 16.26 -13.35 12.93
N GLN A 516 15.84 -14.22 12.01
CA GLN A 516 16.10 -14.04 10.58
C GLN A 516 15.38 -12.81 10.02
N ILE A 517 14.11 -12.59 10.38
CA ILE A 517 13.36 -11.38 10.02
C ILE A 517 14.13 -10.13 10.44
N ASN A 518 14.56 -10.08 11.71
CA ASN A 518 15.29 -8.93 12.25
C ASN A 518 16.66 -8.75 11.57
N THR A 519 17.35 -9.84 11.23
CA THR A 519 18.63 -9.80 10.51
C THR A 519 18.46 -9.24 9.10
N ASP A 520 17.44 -9.69 8.37
CA ASP A 520 17.16 -9.23 7.01
C ASP A 520 16.71 -7.76 6.98
N MET A 521 15.91 -7.35 7.95
CA MET A 521 15.50 -5.95 8.09
C MET A 521 16.71 -5.05 8.40
N ALA A 522 17.59 -5.47 9.30
CA ALA A 522 18.83 -4.75 9.62
C ALA A 522 19.76 -4.68 8.39
N TYR A 523 19.89 -5.77 7.65
CA TYR A 523 20.67 -5.80 6.41
C TYR A 523 20.09 -4.83 5.38
N TYR A 524 18.76 -4.86 5.16
CA TYR A 524 18.08 -3.94 4.23
C TYR A 524 18.40 -2.47 4.57
N ASN A 525 18.23 -2.11 5.84
CA ASN A 525 18.44 -0.74 6.30
C ASN A 525 19.93 -0.30 6.24
N SER A 526 20.86 -1.24 6.31
CA SER A 526 22.31 -0.93 6.33
C SER A 526 23.01 -1.09 4.97
N MET A 527 22.42 -1.77 4.00
CA MET A 527 23.04 -2.01 2.72
C MET A 527 23.30 -0.70 1.94
N LEU A 528 24.23 -0.74 0.99
CA LEU A 528 24.58 0.40 0.15
C LEU A 528 24.97 1.66 0.98
N ASP A 529 25.82 1.44 1.98
CA ASP A 529 26.27 2.48 2.92
C ASP A 529 25.11 3.16 3.70
N GLY A 530 24.05 2.39 3.97
CA GLY A 530 22.88 2.87 4.74
C GLY A 530 21.91 3.73 3.93
N LYS A 531 21.95 3.64 2.60
CA LYS A 531 21.02 4.38 1.73
C LYS A 531 19.55 4.23 2.15
N TRP A 532 19.16 3.06 2.63
CA TRP A 532 17.78 2.74 3.02
C TRP A 532 17.56 2.73 4.55
N ASN A 533 18.43 3.41 5.28
CA ASN A 533 18.33 3.45 6.74
C ASN A 533 16.93 3.90 7.20
N ASN A 534 16.31 3.11 8.08
CA ASN A 534 14.96 3.28 8.62
C ASN A 534 13.77 3.11 7.64
N ILE A 535 13.98 2.71 6.38
CA ILE A 535 12.86 2.47 5.45
C ILE A 535 12.11 1.17 5.78
N MET A 536 12.81 0.12 6.19
CA MET A 536 12.18 -1.13 6.62
C MET A 536 12.00 -1.16 8.12
N ASN A 537 10.74 -1.18 8.53
CA ASN A 537 10.34 -1.26 9.91
C ASN A 537 9.09 -2.13 10.01
N ASN A 538 9.19 -3.24 10.74
CA ASN A 538 8.10 -4.19 10.91
C ASN A 538 7.07 -3.77 11.97
N ASN A 539 7.18 -2.59 12.53
CA ASN A 539 6.25 -2.09 13.54
C ASN A 539 6.02 -0.57 13.45
N PRO A 540 5.56 -0.06 12.30
CA PRO A 540 5.31 1.36 12.13
C PRO A 540 4.19 1.89 13.03
N SER A 541 3.32 1.00 13.54
CA SER A 541 2.13 1.38 14.31
C SER A 541 2.38 1.64 15.79
N LYS A 542 3.50 1.23 16.35
CA LYS A 542 3.85 1.57 17.76
C LYS A 542 3.74 3.06 18.05
N LEU A 543 3.68 3.86 17.03
CA LEU A 543 3.75 5.30 17.10
C LEU A 543 2.40 6.00 17.06
N GLN A 544 1.33 5.33 16.64
CA GLN A 544 0.04 5.97 16.40
C GLN A 544 -1.19 5.25 16.96
N GLY A 545 -1.02 4.17 17.71
CA GLY A 545 -2.14 3.49 18.36
C GLY A 545 -3.08 2.73 17.43
N CYS A 546 -2.65 2.45 16.19
CA CYS A 546 -3.35 1.53 15.29
C CYS A 546 -2.88 0.11 15.46
N ASP A 547 -3.80 -0.85 15.32
CA ASP A 547 -3.51 -2.27 15.29
C ASP A 547 -2.83 -2.69 13.96
N ALA A 548 -1.66 -2.15 13.65
CA ALA A 548 -0.81 -2.80 12.70
C ALA A 548 -0.09 -3.93 13.43
N HIS A 549 -0.58 -5.11 13.26
CA HIS A 549 0.15 -6.30 13.65
C HIS A 549 1.22 -6.55 12.62
N ILE A 550 2.42 -6.15 12.96
CA ILE A 550 3.54 -6.57 12.17
C ILE A 550 4.48 -7.24 13.15
N THR A 551 4.62 -8.55 13.08
CA THR A 551 5.40 -9.38 13.96
C THR A 551 5.28 -8.99 15.44
N THR A 552 4.37 -9.57 16.13
CA THR A 552 4.52 -9.73 17.55
C THR A 552 5.58 -10.83 17.75
N GLU A 553 6.54 -10.60 18.63
CA GLU A 553 7.30 -11.71 19.17
C GLU A 553 6.29 -12.66 19.82
N LEU A 554 5.93 -13.71 19.09
CA LEU A 554 5.12 -14.79 19.63
C LEU A 554 6.04 -15.53 20.58
N ASN A 555 5.72 -15.49 21.87
CA ASN A 555 6.49 -16.23 22.87
C ASN A 555 6.14 -17.72 22.76
N ALA A 556 6.82 -18.44 21.89
CA ALA A 556 6.68 -19.87 21.77
C ALA A 556 7.06 -20.55 23.09
N PRO A 557 6.24 -21.47 23.62
CA PRO A 557 6.45 -22.04 24.94
C PRO A 557 7.65 -22.97 24.94
N LYS A 558 8.49 -22.86 25.98
CA LYS A 558 9.59 -23.79 26.27
C LYS A 558 9.31 -24.49 27.58
N VAL A 559 9.47 -25.81 27.61
CA VAL A 559 9.22 -26.62 28.78
C VAL A 559 10.48 -27.33 29.24
N SER A 560 10.56 -27.62 30.56
CA SER A 560 11.65 -28.41 31.10
C SER A 560 11.58 -29.83 30.58
N SER A 561 12.71 -30.43 30.28
CA SER A 561 12.79 -31.83 29.85
C SER A 561 12.33 -32.77 30.96
N LEU A 562 11.53 -33.77 30.58
CA LEU A 562 11.16 -34.87 31.45
C LEU A 562 11.94 -36.12 30.99
N ASP A 563 12.71 -36.70 31.91
CA ASP A 563 13.57 -37.84 31.62
C ASP A 563 12.77 -39.16 31.69
N TYR A 564 11.82 -39.34 30.76
CA TYR A 564 11.07 -40.58 30.59
C TYR A 564 10.82 -40.85 29.10
N THR A 565 10.38 -42.05 28.79
CA THR A 565 10.00 -42.48 27.45
C THR A 565 8.60 -43.07 27.49
N GLU A 566 7.69 -42.55 26.67
CA GLU A 566 6.32 -43.05 26.57
C GLU A 566 5.86 -42.97 25.11
N LEU A 567 5.51 -44.12 24.53
CA LEU A 567 4.96 -44.22 23.20
C LEU A 567 3.50 -43.79 23.19
N ALA A 568 3.17 -42.97 22.23
CA ALA A 568 1.79 -42.68 21.86
C ALA A 568 1.65 -42.63 20.31
N VAL A 569 0.43 -42.83 19.85
CA VAL A 569 0.09 -42.75 18.42
C VAL A 569 -1.12 -41.85 18.23
N MET A 570 -1.07 -41.01 17.26
CA MET A 570 -2.20 -40.16 16.82
C MET A 570 -2.41 -40.31 15.31
N THR A 571 -3.63 -40.15 14.88
CA THR A 571 -3.95 -40.15 13.46
C THR A 571 -4.37 -38.73 13.03
N ASP A 572 -4.32 -38.48 11.75
CA ASP A 572 -4.80 -37.22 11.15
C ASP A 572 -6.16 -36.83 11.73
N SER A 573 -6.32 -35.56 12.04
CA SER A 573 -7.49 -34.93 12.67
C SER A 573 -7.70 -35.21 14.18
N GLN A 574 -6.80 -35.91 14.83
CA GLN A 574 -6.82 -36.06 16.30
C GLN A 574 -6.05 -34.94 17.00
N ILE A 575 -6.60 -34.41 18.08
CA ILE A 575 -5.97 -33.39 18.93
C ILE A 575 -5.44 -34.03 20.21
N ASP A 576 -6.20 -34.98 20.78
CA ASP A 576 -5.87 -35.69 22.01
C ASP A 576 -5.55 -37.18 21.77
N TYR A 577 -4.83 -37.79 22.71
CA TYR A 577 -4.51 -39.22 22.66
C TYR A 577 -5.76 -40.08 22.81
N SER A 578 -5.75 -41.21 22.13
CA SER A 578 -6.79 -42.23 22.20
C SER A 578 -6.14 -43.61 22.28
N ASP A 579 -6.71 -44.50 23.11
CA ASP A 579 -6.26 -45.90 23.19
C ASP A 579 -6.47 -46.67 21.88
N ASN A 580 -7.41 -46.21 21.05
CA ASN A 580 -7.73 -46.80 19.76
C ASN A 580 -7.82 -45.67 18.72
N PRO A 581 -6.71 -45.15 18.21
CA PRO A 581 -6.72 -44.11 17.20
C PRO A 581 -7.35 -44.62 15.90
N THR A 582 -8.24 -43.82 15.34
CA THR A 582 -8.94 -44.15 14.08
C THR A 582 -8.75 -43.02 13.09
N MET A 583 -8.65 -43.36 11.80
CA MET A 583 -8.52 -42.38 10.72
C MET A 583 -9.59 -42.67 9.68
N THR A 584 -10.30 -41.61 9.25
CA THR A 584 -11.23 -41.69 8.12
C THR A 584 -10.52 -41.22 6.86
N VAL A 585 -10.55 -42.05 5.82
CA VAL A 585 -9.99 -41.74 4.51
C VAL A 585 -11.13 -41.65 3.51
N SER A 586 -11.12 -40.60 2.70
CA SER A 586 -12.09 -40.38 1.63
C SER A 586 -11.39 -40.39 0.26
N THR A 587 -12.05 -40.92 -0.75
CA THR A 587 -11.57 -40.84 -2.15
C THR A 587 -11.59 -39.41 -2.70
N TYR A 588 -12.19 -38.45 -1.98
CA TYR A 588 -12.22 -37.03 -2.32
C TYR A 588 -11.15 -36.21 -1.60
N ASP A 589 -10.34 -36.85 -0.70
CA ASP A 589 -9.23 -36.16 -0.05
C ASP A 589 -8.17 -35.78 -1.09
N THR A 590 -7.76 -34.52 -1.06
CA THR A 590 -6.74 -33.96 -2.00
C THR A 590 -5.36 -33.89 -1.33
N TYR A 591 -5.19 -34.40 -0.14
CA TYR A 591 -3.97 -34.40 0.67
C TYR A 591 -3.74 -35.77 1.33
N ASP A 592 -2.49 -36.03 1.68
CA ASP A 592 -2.10 -37.26 2.35
C ASP A 592 -2.55 -37.22 3.82
N LYS A 593 -3.06 -38.35 4.31
CA LYS A 593 -3.32 -38.58 5.73
C LYS A 593 -2.07 -39.11 6.39
N PHE A 594 -1.91 -38.84 7.69
CA PHE A 594 -0.72 -39.27 8.42
C PHE A 594 -1.07 -39.99 9.72
N ILE A 595 -0.10 -40.78 10.18
CA ILE A 595 -0.06 -41.37 11.52
C ILE A 595 1.19 -40.85 12.22
N ASP A 596 1.00 -40.15 13.33
CA ASP A 596 2.09 -39.58 14.13
C ASP A 596 2.49 -40.56 15.22
N VAL A 597 3.73 -41.04 15.22
CA VAL A 597 4.32 -41.90 16.24
C VAL A 597 5.13 -41.03 17.18
N ILE A 598 4.73 -41.00 18.43
CA ILE A 598 5.13 -39.95 19.38
C ILE A 598 5.88 -40.54 20.54
N ASN A 599 7.01 -39.96 20.90
CA ASN A 599 7.61 -40.10 22.21
C ASN A 599 7.27 -38.90 23.09
N LYS A 600 6.51 -39.07 24.13
CA LYS A 600 6.13 -38.01 25.06
C LYS A 600 7.28 -37.52 25.96
N GLY A 601 8.40 -38.24 26.03
CA GLY A 601 9.57 -37.88 26.84
C GLY A 601 10.79 -37.52 26.00
N TYR A 602 11.95 -37.46 26.65
CA TYR A 602 13.23 -37.09 26.02
C TYR A 602 14.16 -38.27 25.73
N GLY A 603 13.82 -39.48 26.24
CA GLY A 603 14.60 -40.69 25.99
C GLY A 603 14.52 -41.16 24.52
N GLY A 604 15.44 -41.98 24.10
CA GLY A 604 15.31 -42.68 22.81
C GLY A 604 14.19 -43.72 22.87
N LEU A 605 13.41 -43.82 21.79
CA LEU A 605 12.32 -44.79 21.65
C LEU A 605 12.46 -45.53 20.32
N ASP A 606 12.68 -46.87 20.41
CA ASP A 606 12.63 -47.75 19.24
C ASP A 606 11.20 -48.26 19.07
N TYR A 607 10.67 -48.22 17.87
CA TYR A 607 9.34 -48.73 17.55
C TYR A 607 9.33 -49.46 16.21
N GLU A 608 8.37 -50.34 16.06
CA GLU A 608 8.12 -51.08 14.82
C GLU A 608 6.69 -50.87 14.38
N ILE A 609 6.49 -50.62 13.07
CA ILE A 609 5.18 -50.52 12.46
C ILE A 609 4.93 -51.79 11.65
N THR A 610 3.83 -52.48 11.94
CA THR A 610 3.37 -53.63 11.17
C THR A 610 1.97 -53.38 10.62
N SER A 611 1.65 -53.93 9.45
CA SER A 611 0.32 -53.82 8.84
C SER A 611 -0.22 -55.24 8.60
N ASP A 612 -1.46 -55.48 9.00
CA ASP A 612 -2.16 -56.73 8.76
C ASP A 612 -2.89 -56.78 7.43
N SER A 613 -2.88 -55.67 6.67
CA SER A 613 -3.50 -55.55 5.35
C SER A 613 -2.53 -54.94 4.33
N ASN A 614 -2.62 -55.41 3.08
CA ASN A 614 -1.87 -54.92 1.95
C ASN A 614 -2.46 -53.57 1.43
#